data_34cef0305b97bd225d33e5f6ed01fd0e
#
_entry.id   34cef0305b97bd225d33e5f6ed01fd0e
#
_cell.length_a   1.000
_cell.length_b   1.000
_cell.length_c   1.000
_cell.angle_alpha   90.00
_cell.angle_beta   90.00
_cell.angle_gamma   90.00
#
_symmetry.space_group_name_H-M   'P 1'
#
loop_
_entity.id
_entity.type
_entity.pdbx_description
1 polymer ?
#
loop_
_entity_poly.entity_id
_entity_poly.type
_entity_poly.pdbx_seq_one_letter_code
_entity_poly.pdbx_strand_id
1 'polypeptide(L)'
;ARVAGYSSSVGRPVSIGPMTPAMKRLVQAGLDMHLKTMDWMKAGIKAKEVVKKFYEYGDKIGVSKNILYGPCHGLGMMEVERPWMESRSEYFLEENMTFQVDTFLYCEDFGLRWENGTIIRKDGVETLSSKLNEIIELEG
;
A
#
# COMPACT_ATOMS: atom_id res chain seq x y z
N ALA A 1 14.41 -1.84 -7.17
CA ALA A 1 15.67 -2.57 -7.20
C ALA A 1 15.46 -4.00 -7.72
N ARG A 2 16.54 -4.66 -8.20
CA ARG A 2 16.45 -6.05 -8.69
C ARG A 2 17.70 -6.83 -8.25
N VAL A 3 17.50 -8.02 -7.68
CA VAL A 3 18.58 -8.90 -7.23
C VAL A 3 18.27 -10.33 -7.67
N ALA A 4 19.19 -10.98 -8.35
CA ALA A 4 19.04 -12.36 -8.87
C ALA A 4 17.74 -12.58 -9.67
N GLY A 5 17.29 -11.56 -10.40
CA GLY A 5 16.05 -11.60 -11.18
C GLY A 5 14.78 -11.18 -10.42
N TYR A 6 14.81 -11.12 -9.09
CA TYR A 6 13.66 -10.68 -8.28
C TYR A 6 13.65 -9.17 -8.12
N SER A 7 12.45 -8.60 -8.21
CA SER A 7 12.19 -7.17 -8.09
C SER A 7 11.83 -6.78 -6.66
N SER A 8 12.13 -5.54 -6.30
CA SER A 8 11.72 -4.91 -5.03
C SER A 8 11.43 -3.44 -5.27
N SER A 9 10.37 -2.95 -4.68
CA SER A 9 9.98 -1.53 -4.69
C SER A 9 9.68 -1.05 -3.28
N VAL A 10 10.01 0.22 -3.02
CA VAL A 10 9.72 0.92 -1.77
C VAL A 10 9.36 2.35 -2.12
N GLY A 11 8.17 2.78 -1.76
CA GLY A 11 7.70 4.15 -1.92
C GLY A 11 7.55 4.84 -0.56
N ARG A 12 8.09 6.05 -0.44
CA ARG A 12 7.98 6.91 0.75
C ARG A 12 7.79 8.36 0.32
N PRO A 13 6.64 8.98 0.65
CA PRO A 13 6.47 10.41 0.44
C PRO A 13 7.43 11.20 1.33
N VAL A 14 8.08 12.19 0.77
CA VAL A 14 8.96 13.11 1.48
C VAL A 14 8.55 14.53 1.12
N SER A 15 8.32 15.39 2.10
CA SER A 15 8.14 16.82 1.89
C SER A 15 9.46 17.55 2.08
N ILE A 16 9.75 18.50 1.19
CA ILE A 16 10.83 19.46 1.35
C ILE A 16 10.19 20.80 1.71
N GLY A 17 10.44 21.25 2.93
CA GLY A 17 9.74 22.37 3.53
C GLY A 17 8.39 21.97 4.16
N PRO A 18 7.70 22.91 4.83
CA PRO A 18 6.52 22.64 5.62
C PRO A 18 5.32 22.24 4.74
N MET A 19 4.68 21.13 5.10
CA MET A 19 3.44 20.70 4.46
C MET A 19 2.27 21.59 4.86
N THR A 20 1.43 21.94 3.89
CA THR A 20 0.12 22.54 4.16
C THR A 20 -0.78 21.59 4.95
N PRO A 21 -1.83 22.08 5.64
CA PRO A 21 -2.79 21.22 6.32
C PRO A 21 -3.46 20.18 5.40
N ALA A 22 -3.71 20.54 4.13
CA ALA A 22 -4.29 19.64 3.14
C ALA A 22 -3.31 18.52 2.77
N MET A 23 -2.02 18.84 2.58
CA MET A 23 -0.96 17.86 2.33
C MET A 23 -0.83 16.90 3.51
N LYS A 24 -0.70 17.42 4.74
CA LYS A 24 -0.60 16.59 5.96
C LYS A 24 -1.75 15.61 6.08
N ARG A 25 -2.98 16.07 5.83
CA ARG A 25 -4.18 15.23 5.88
C ARG A 25 -4.12 14.09 4.86
N LEU A 26 -3.74 14.38 3.60
CA LEU A 26 -3.71 13.36 2.57
C LEU A 26 -2.56 12.37 2.77
N VAL A 27 -1.37 12.86 3.16
CA VAL A 27 -0.21 12.01 3.47
C VAL A 27 -0.52 11.07 4.64
N GLN A 28 -1.13 11.59 5.72
CA GLN A 28 -1.54 10.78 6.87
C GLN A 28 -2.60 9.75 6.48
N ALA A 29 -3.62 10.15 5.72
CA ALA A 29 -4.64 9.23 5.23
C ALA A 29 -4.03 8.09 4.40
N GLY A 30 -3.08 8.40 3.53
CA GLY A 30 -2.35 7.41 2.74
C GLY A 30 -1.56 6.44 3.61
N LEU A 31 -0.84 6.94 4.62
CA LEU A 31 -0.11 6.12 5.57
C LEU A 31 -1.05 5.19 6.35
N ASP A 32 -2.14 5.73 6.88
CA ASP A 32 -3.12 4.96 7.66
C ASP A 32 -3.76 3.85 6.81
N MET A 33 -4.15 4.15 5.57
CA MET A 33 -4.69 3.17 4.62
C MET A 33 -3.66 2.09 4.30
N HIS A 34 -2.41 2.48 4.09
CA HIS A 34 -1.31 1.58 3.78
C HIS A 34 -1.04 0.58 4.92
N LEU A 35 -0.87 1.07 6.15
CA LEU A 35 -0.63 0.23 7.32
C LEU A 35 -1.82 -0.69 7.60
N LYS A 36 -3.04 -0.18 7.55
CA LYS A 36 -4.26 -0.99 7.74
C LYS A 36 -4.41 -2.07 6.67
N THR A 37 -4.02 -1.80 5.43
CA THR A 37 -4.05 -2.83 4.38
C THR A 37 -3.18 -4.01 4.76
N MET A 38 -1.97 -3.76 5.23
CA MET A 38 -1.07 -4.83 5.71
C MET A 38 -1.66 -5.58 6.92
N ASP A 39 -2.31 -4.87 7.86
CA ASP A 39 -2.96 -5.50 9.02
C ASP A 39 -4.11 -6.44 8.64
N TRP A 40 -4.79 -6.19 7.52
CA TRP A 40 -5.88 -7.03 7.05
C TRP A 40 -5.42 -8.26 6.27
N MET A 41 -4.18 -8.27 5.81
CA MET A 41 -3.63 -9.33 4.96
C MET A 41 -3.07 -10.47 5.83
N LYS A 42 -3.56 -11.69 5.59
CA LYS A 42 -3.02 -12.92 6.17
C LYS A 42 -3.48 -14.13 5.36
N ALA A 43 -2.86 -15.27 5.56
CA ALA A 43 -3.28 -16.51 4.93
C ALA A 43 -4.75 -16.84 5.27
N GLY A 44 -5.48 -17.35 4.29
CA GLY A 44 -6.87 -17.77 4.41
C GLY A 44 -7.92 -16.67 4.24
N ILE A 45 -7.52 -15.39 4.08
CA ILE A 45 -8.47 -14.32 3.75
C ILE A 45 -8.63 -14.20 2.23
N LYS A 46 -9.83 -13.91 1.75
CA LYS A 46 -10.04 -13.63 0.32
C LYS A 46 -9.45 -12.28 -0.06
N ALA A 47 -8.75 -12.21 -1.20
CA ALA A 47 -8.15 -10.98 -1.69
C ALA A 47 -9.19 -9.84 -1.83
N LYS A 48 -10.38 -10.11 -2.35
CA LYS A 48 -11.47 -9.12 -2.45
C LYS A 48 -11.91 -8.52 -1.11
N GLU A 49 -11.78 -9.26 0.01
CA GLU A 49 -12.15 -8.75 1.33
C GLU A 49 -11.15 -7.68 1.82
N VAL A 50 -9.88 -7.84 1.48
CA VAL A 50 -8.87 -6.80 1.74
C VAL A 50 -9.21 -5.54 0.93
N VAL A 51 -9.51 -5.71 -0.36
CA VAL A 51 -9.91 -4.60 -1.25
C VAL A 51 -11.15 -3.88 -0.74
N LYS A 52 -12.17 -4.65 -0.33
CA LYS A 52 -13.40 -4.09 0.25
C LYS A 52 -13.09 -3.21 1.48
N LYS A 53 -12.33 -3.74 2.43
CA LYS A 53 -11.93 -3.00 3.64
C LYS A 53 -11.12 -1.74 3.31
N PHE A 54 -10.26 -1.79 2.29
CA PHE A 54 -9.48 -0.66 1.83
C PHE A 54 -10.38 0.49 1.36
N TYR A 55 -11.34 0.23 0.49
CA TYR A 55 -12.26 1.24 0.00
C TYR A 55 -13.24 1.73 1.07
N GLU A 56 -13.80 0.83 1.90
CA GLU A 56 -14.66 1.20 3.03
C GLU A 56 -13.93 2.11 4.03
N TYR A 57 -12.65 1.86 4.27
CA TYR A 57 -11.84 2.73 5.12
C TYR A 57 -11.59 4.09 4.45
N GLY A 58 -11.27 4.11 3.16
CA GLY A 58 -11.14 5.35 2.38
C GLY A 58 -12.41 6.20 2.42
N ASP A 59 -13.58 5.58 2.29
CA ASP A 59 -14.89 6.24 2.43
C ASP A 59 -15.07 6.83 3.84
N LYS A 60 -14.78 6.04 4.86
CA LYS A 60 -14.90 6.44 6.27
C LYS A 60 -14.07 7.68 6.62
N ILE A 61 -12.85 7.79 6.07
CA ILE A 61 -11.95 8.93 6.32
C ILE A 61 -12.07 10.05 5.28
N GLY A 62 -12.98 9.88 4.29
CA GLY A 62 -13.35 10.91 3.33
C GLY A 62 -12.32 11.14 2.23
N VAL A 63 -11.55 10.10 1.83
CA VAL A 63 -10.52 10.19 0.78
C VAL A 63 -10.77 9.28 -0.43
N SER A 64 -11.94 8.67 -0.56
CA SER A 64 -12.26 7.75 -1.66
C SER A 64 -12.03 8.34 -3.03
N LYS A 65 -12.33 9.63 -3.21
CA LYS A 65 -12.12 10.35 -4.48
C LYS A 65 -10.63 10.59 -4.79
N ASN A 66 -9.77 10.42 -3.80
CA ASN A 66 -8.34 10.61 -3.93
C ASN A 66 -7.60 9.31 -4.25
N ILE A 67 -8.27 8.16 -4.19
CA ILE A 67 -7.66 6.86 -4.48
C ILE A 67 -7.48 6.72 -6.00
N LEU A 68 -6.24 6.56 -6.45
CA LEU A 68 -5.96 6.34 -7.87
C LEU A 68 -6.18 4.88 -8.26
N TYR A 69 -5.63 3.97 -7.49
CA TYR A 69 -5.81 2.52 -7.60
C TYR A 69 -5.34 1.84 -6.31
N GLY A 70 -5.46 0.56 -6.21
CA GLY A 70 -4.92 -0.19 -5.10
C GLY A 70 -5.75 -1.40 -4.78
N PRO A 71 -5.50 -2.07 -3.65
CA PRO A 71 -4.42 -1.76 -2.70
C PRO A 71 -3.12 -2.54 -2.93
N CYS A 72 -3.11 -3.59 -3.79
CA CYS A 72 -1.97 -4.50 -3.91
C CYS A 72 -1.90 -5.16 -5.28
N HIS A 73 -0.70 -5.56 -5.63
CA HIS A 73 -0.42 -6.46 -6.76
C HIS A 73 0.67 -7.47 -6.39
N GLY A 74 0.80 -8.56 -7.15
CA GLY A 74 1.86 -9.52 -6.98
C GLY A 74 3.23 -8.86 -7.21
N LEU A 75 4.22 -9.34 -6.48
CA LEU A 75 5.61 -8.91 -6.54
C LEU A 75 6.52 -10.14 -6.62
N GLY A 76 7.41 -10.17 -7.60
CA GLY A 76 8.32 -11.29 -7.77
C GLY A 76 9.40 -11.00 -8.80
N MET A 77 9.41 -11.73 -9.90
CA MET A 77 10.37 -11.51 -10.98
C MET A 77 10.10 -10.18 -11.71
N MET A 78 8.84 -9.77 -11.78
CA MET A 78 8.46 -8.42 -12.19
C MET A 78 8.05 -7.62 -10.96
N GLU A 79 8.24 -6.31 -11.03
CA GLU A 79 7.81 -5.40 -9.95
C GLU A 79 6.28 -5.40 -9.84
N VAL A 80 5.60 -5.50 -10.96
CA VAL A 80 4.14 -5.59 -11.04
C VAL A 80 3.78 -6.85 -11.79
N GLU A 81 3.24 -7.83 -11.08
CA GLU A 81 2.82 -9.10 -11.68
C GLU A 81 1.53 -9.64 -11.06
N ARG A 82 0.99 -10.70 -11.63
CA ARG A 82 -0.15 -11.41 -11.04
C ARG A 82 0.26 -12.15 -9.76
N PRO A 83 -0.69 -12.38 -8.82
CA PRO A 83 -2.10 -12.03 -8.91
C PRO A 83 -2.37 -10.57 -8.57
N TRP A 84 -3.36 -9.96 -9.25
CA TRP A 84 -3.89 -8.65 -8.90
C TRP A 84 -4.87 -8.77 -7.74
N MET A 85 -4.84 -7.80 -6.82
CA MET A 85 -5.80 -7.72 -5.73
C MET A 85 -6.86 -6.66 -6.07
N GLU A 86 -8.00 -7.15 -6.56
CA GLU A 86 -9.11 -6.34 -7.07
C GLU A 86 -10.43 -6.77 -6.43
N SER A 87 -11.49 -5.95 -6.58
CA SER A 87 -12.83 -6.25 -6.05
C SER A 87 -13.43 -7.58 -6.56
N ARG A 88 -12.97 -8.06 -7.71
CA ARG A 88 -13.37 -9.36 -8.32
C ARG A 88 -12.43 -10.52 -7.98
N SER A 89 -11.40 -10.32 -7.15
CA SER A 89 -10.40 -11.34 -6.84
C SER A 89 -10.95 -12.37 -5.86
N GLU A 90 -11.31 -13.55 -6.36
CA GLU A 90 -11.92 -14.63 -5.56
C GLU A 90 -10.92 -15.58 -4.90
N TYR A 91 -9.62 -15.46 -5.21
CA TYR A 91 -8.60 -16.31 -4.61
C TYR A 91 -8.36 -15.96 -3.12
N PHE A 92 -7.89 -16.95 -2.38
CA PHE A 92 -7.44 -16.77 -1.02
C PHE A 92 -5.96 -16.38 -1.00
N LEU A 93 -5.58 -15.53 -0.05
CA LEU A 93 -4.18 -15.30 0.23
C LEU A 93 -3.59 -16.57 0.86
N GLU A 94 -2.49 -17.05 0.33
CA GLU A 94 -1.81 -18.24 0.81
C GLU A 94 -0.47 -17.86 1.44
N GLU A 95 -0.02 -18.65 2.40
CA GLU A 95 1.27 -18.44 3.05
C GLU A 95 2.42 -18.46 2.01
N ASN A 96 3.36 -17.53 2.15
CA ASN A 96 4.49 -17.27 1.25
C ASN A 96 4.16 -16.59 -0.09
N MET A 97 2.91 -16.25 -0.39
CA MET A 97 2.64 -15.31 -1.47
C MET A 97 3.30 -13.96 -1.18
N THR A 98 3.83 -13.32 -2.22
CA THR A 98 4.46 -12.00 -2.14
C THR A 98 3.60 -10.94 -2.83
N PHE A 99 3.41 -9.83 -2.15
CA PHE A 99 2.65 -8.68 -2.66
C PHE A 99 3.39 -7.38 -2.46
N GLN A 100 3.23 -6.47 -3.40
CA GLN A 100 3.48 -5.06 -3.20
C GLN A 100 2.20 -4.43 -2.68
N VAL A 101 2.19 -3.98 -1.43
CA VAL A 101 1.15 -3.11 -0.92
C VAL A 101 1.47 -1.71 -1.43
N ASP A 102 0.57 -1.15 -2.22
CA ASP A 102 0.79 0.06 -2.99
C ASP A 102 -0.42 0.99 -2.84
N THR A 103 -0.29 1.98 -1.94
CA THR A 103 -1.33 2.96 -1.67
C THR A 103 -1.00 4.26 -2.37
N PHE A 104 -1.75 4.58 -3.42
CA PHE A 104 -1.56 5.79 -4.19
C PHE A 104 -2.77 6.72 -4.05
N LEU A 105 -2.56 7.86 -3.42
CA LEU A 105 -3.54 8.94 -3.32
C LEU A 105 -3.10 10.16 -4.12
N TYR A 106 -4.06 10.89 -4.64
CA TYR A 106 -3.80 12.12 -5.39
C TYR A 106 -4.88 13.18 -5.14
N CYS A 107 -4.54 14.42 -5.44
CA CYS A 107 -5.47 15.52 -5.59
C CYS A 107 -5.04 16.35 -6.81
N GLU A 108 -5.67 17.50 -7.03
CA GLU A 108 -5.38 18.35 -8.18
C GLU A 108 -3.93 18.85 -8.22
N ASP A 109 -3.35 19.14 -7.04
CA ASP A 109 -2.04 19.78 -6.94
C ASP A 109 -0.88 18.79 -6.74
N PHE A 110 -1.13 17.60 -6.18
CA PHE A 110 -0.08 16.63 -5.86
C PHE A 110 -0.60 15.20 -5.72
N GLY A 111 0.33 14.26 -5.74
CA GLY A 111 0.07 12.85 -5.42
C GLY A 111 1.13 12.30 -4.49
N LEU A 112 0.81 11.20 -3.85
CA LEU A 112 1.71 10.50 -2.94
C LEU A 112 1.56 8.99 -3.07
N ARG A 113 2.61 8.27 -2.75
CA ARG A 113 2.65 6.82 -2.86
C ARG A 113 3.37 6.21 -1.68
N TRP A 114 2.72 5.25 -1.02
CA TRP A 114 3.30 4.40 -0.01
C TRP A 114 3.43 2.99 -0.56
N GLU A 115 4.64 2.41 -0.51
CA GLU A 115 4.88 1.07 -1.04
C GLU A 115 5.72 0.23 -0.09
N ASN A 116 5.26 -1.01 0.15
CA ASN A 116 6.00 -2.03 0.86
C ASN A 116 5.85 -3.39 0.17
N GLY A 117 6.98 -4.04 -0.10
CA GLY A 117 6.98 -5.46 -0.39
C GLY A 117 6.63 -6.26 0.86
N THR A 118 5.75 -7.24 0.73
CA THR A 118 5.25 -8.07 1.84
C THR A 118 5.24 -9.55 1.47
N ILE A 119 5.38 -10.40 2.48
CA ILE A 119 5.17 -11.84 2.37
C ILE A 119 3.98 -12.21 3.26
N ILE A 120 3.00 -12.92 2.71
CA ILE A 120 1.86 -13.41 3.48
C ILE A 120 2.35 -14.47 4.47
N ARG A 121 1.96 -14.32 5.73
CA ARG A 121 2.19 -15.29 6.80
C ARG A 121 0.85 -15.77 7.37
N LYS A 122 0.91 -16.80 8.20
CA LYS A 122 -0.27 -17.42 8.83
C LYS A 122 -1.16 -16.38 9.52
N ASP A 123 -0.60 -15.48 10.29
CA ASP A 123 -1.34 -14.57 11.16
C ASP A 123 -1.18 -13.07 10.79
N GLY A 124 -0.58 -12.77 9.63
CA GLY A 124 -0.35 -11.39 9.18
C GLY A 124 0.55 -11.34 7.96
N VAL A 125 1.36 -10.29 7.85
CA VAL A 125 2.39 -10.13 6.83
C VAL A 125 3.76 -9.91 7.44
N GLU A 126 4.79 -10.40 6.76
CA GLU A 126 6.17 -10.00 6.96
C GLU A 126 6.49 -8.88 5.98
N THR A 127 6.87 -7.71 6.50
CA THR A 127 7.20 -6.55 5.67
C THR A 127 8.68 -6.58 5.32
N LEU A 128 9.01 -6.59 4.02
CA LEU A 128 10.38 -6.65 3.52
C LEU A 128 11.12 -5.31 3.67
N SER A 129 10.39 -4.20 3.82
CA SER A 129 10.92 -2.84 3.89
C SER A 129 10.18 -2.05 4.98
N SER A 130 10.43 -2.37 6.25
CA SER A 130 9.72 -1.80 7.39
C SER A 130 10.20 -0.41 7.83
N LYS A 131 11.33 0.07 7.30
CA LYS A 131 11.89 1.37 7.69
C LYS A 131 11.13 2.53 7.07
N LEU A 132 11.09 3.67 7.79
CA LEU A 132 10.52 4.93 7.33
C LEU A 132 9.02 4.83 6.97
N ASN A 133 8.24 4.00 7.67
CA ASN A 133 6.78 4.01 7.61
C ASN A 133 6.22 5.15 8.47
N GLU A 134 6.71 6.35 8.22
CA GLU A 134 6.38 7.57 8.96
C GLU A 134 6.38 8.77 8.01
N ILE A 135 5.74 9.84 8.41
CA ILE A 135 5.72 11.09 7.63
C ILE A 135 7.08 11.75 7.74
N ILE A 136 7.69 12.03 6.59
CA ILE A 136 9.02 12.65 6.49
C ILE A 136 8.85 14.07 5.97
N GLU A 137 9.26 15.05 6.80
CA GLU A 137 9.26 16.46 6.47
C GLU A 137 10.70 16.97 6.70
N LEU A 138 11.36 17.36 5.63
CA LEU A 138 12.74 17.88 5.67
C LEU A 138 12.71 19.40 5.69
N GLU A 139 13.72 20.01 6.31
CA GLU A 139 13.94 21.46 6.21
C GLU A 139 14.22 21.83 4.76
N GLY A 140 13.58 22.91 4.29
CA GLY A 140 13.73 23.46 2.95
C GLY A 140 14.80 24.55 2.88
#